data_91635a6b3bf4ef99f745822747e500e5
#
_entry.id   91635a6b3bf4ef99f745822747e500e5
#
_cell.length_a   1.000
_cell.length_b   1.000
_cell.length_c   1.000
_cell.angle_alpha   90.00
_cell.angle_beta   90.00
_cell.angle_gamma   90.00
#
_symmetry.space_group_name_H-M   'P 1'
#
loop_
_entity.id
_entity.type
_entity.pdbx_description
1 polymer ?
#
loop_
_entity_poly.entity_id
_entity_poly.type
_entity_poly.pdbx_seq_one_letter_code
_entity_poly.pdbx_strand_id
1 'polypeptide(L)'
;MPVEKKWIKRENADAETVSRLSSELGIDPVLAELLVQRGVHTFSQARSFFRPDLADLHDPFLMKDMDKAVDRVHRAIVGNEKILVYGDYDVDGTTAVSLVYSFLARLTDRIDFYIPERYDEGYGVSYKGIDWAAENGFGLIITLDCGIKANEKVDYAKGKGIDMIICDHHLPENDIPDAVAVLDPKREDCGYPFDDLSGCGVGFKLVQAYSQMYGIPFESLVPLLDLLVVSIASDLVSVTGENRILAHYGLKQLNGEPREGLLAMIQLSGLEPMHITIDDIVFKIGPRINAAGRMESGRMAVELLTASDAQTAFRIGTEINEHNNERKSIDRRITQEALDMVRTGKCLSGGNATIVYNPHWHKGVVGIVASRLVEAFYRPTIVFTRSHGGLVTGSARSVHGFDLYDAIESCSDLLENFGGHLYAAGLTLKEENLTAFCERIELFISGRIIPEMQTPVVDVDAMLNFSQITPKFLRILKQFQPFGPGNGAPVFLTENVYDNGNGRKVGAEGGHLKLELIQESHPYHHISAIAFNMAGFFDHIKAGNPIDVCYSIVENYYRGTANTQLRVKDMRERDEMI
;
A
#
# COMPACT_ATOMS: atom_id res chain seq x y z
N MET A 1 -11.13 1.69 26.61
CA MET A 1 -11.99 0.81 25.82
C MET A 1 -11.64 1.08 24.35
N PRO A 2 -11.69 0.13 23.44
CA PRO A 2 -11.56 0.40 22.02
C PRO A 2 -12.61 1.42 21.59
N VAL A 3 -12.30 2.25 20.61
CA VAL A 3 -13.26 3.23 20.06
C VAL A 3 -14.42 2.42 19.46
N GLU A 4 -15.64 2.77 19.85
CA GLU A 4 -16.84 2.14 19.29
C GLU A 4 -16.90 2.39 17.78
N LYS A 5 -17.18 1.35 16.97
CA LYS A 5 -17.24 1.46 15.53
C LYS A 5 -18.68 1.46 15.03
N LYS A 6 -18.95 2.25 14.00
CA LYS A 6 -20.23 2.21 13.30
C LYS A 6 -20.18 1.14 12.20
N TRP A 7 -21.13 0.22 12.20
CA TRP A 7 -21.27 -0.74 11.11
C TRP A 7 -22.21 -0.18 10.06
N ILE A 8 -21.73 -0.13 8.84
CA ILE A 8 -22.50 0.33 7.69
C ILE A 8 -22.60 -0.83 6.71
N LYS A 9 -23.81 -1.32 6.51
CA LYS A 9 -24.07 -2.30 5.47
C LYS A 9 -24.06 -1.57 4.12
N ARG A 10 -23.29 -2.09 3.18
CA ARG A 10 -23.32 -1.60 1.79
C ARG A 10 -24.73 -1.73 1.24
N GLU A 11 -25.11 -0.80 0.36
CA GLU A 11 -26.36 -0.89 -0.35
C GLU A 11 -26.47 -2.25 -1.05
N ASN A 12 -27.65 -2.85 -0.98
CA ASN A 12 -27.88 -4.13 -1.64
C ASN A 12 -27.65 -3.96 -3.13
N ALA A 13 -26.87 -4.87 -3.71
CA ALA A 13 -26.71 -4.94 -5.15
C ALA A 13 -28.06 -5.24 -5.84
N ASP A 14 -28.17 -4.89 -7.13
CA ASP A 14 -29.39 -5.16 -7.90
C ASP A 14 -29.76 -6.65 -7.84
N ALA A 15 -30.91 -6.93 -7.22
CA ALA A 15 -31.34 -8.30 -6.92
C ALA A 15 -31.55 -9.17 -8.18
N GLU A 16 -31.95 -8.56 -9.30
CA GLU A 16 -32.14 -9.28 -10.57
C GLU A 16 -30.79 -9.72 -11.13
N THR A 17 -29.80 -8.82 -11.15
CA THR A 17 -28.42 -9.13 -11.58
C THR A 17 -27.78 -10.17 -10.67
N VAL A 18 -27.94 -10.05 -9.35
CA VAL A 18 -27.43 -11.03 -8.38
C VAL A 18 -28.01 -12.41 -8.64
N SER A 19 -29.36 -12.51 -8.79
CA SER A 19 -30.05 -13.78 -9.05
C SER A 19 -29.60 -14.43 -10.36
N ARG A 20 -29.48 -13.62 -11.43
CA ARG A 20 -29.00 -14.07 -12.73
C ARG A 20 -27.58 -14.61 -12.65
N LEU A 21 -26.63 -13.83 -12.10
CA LEU A 21 -25.23 -14.26 -11.98
C LEU A 21 -25.08 -15.49 -11.08
N SER A 22 -25.81 -15.54 -9.96
CA SER A 22 -25.83 -16.71 -9.09
C SER A 22 -26.23 -17.97 -9.84
N SER A 23 -27.28 -17.89 -10.67
CA SER A 23 -27.77 -19.01 -11.49
C SER A 23 -26.80 -19.38 -12.61
N GLU A 24 -26.31 -18.41 -13.39
CA GLU A 24 -25.39 -18.63 -14.52
C GLU A 24 -24.05 -19.23 -14.07
N LEU A 25 -23.52 -18.78 -12.95
CA LEU A 25 -22.23 -19.23 -12.40
C LEU A 25 -22.38 -20.45 -11.49
N GLY A 26 -23.62 -20.76 -11.03
CA GLY A 26 -23.89 -21.82 -10.06
C GLY A 26 -23.22 -21.59 -8.72
N ILE A 27 -23.20 -20.34 -8.24
CA ILE A 27 -22.57 -19.91 -6.98
C ILE A 27 -23.61 -19.45 -5.97
N ASP A 28 -23.20 -19.35 -4.68
CA ASP A 28 -24.05 -18.80 -3.62
C ASP A 28 -24.46 -17.34 -3.95
N PRO A 29 -25.72 -16.92 -3.71
CA PRO A 29 -26.15 -15.54 -3.96
C PRO A 29 -25.29 -14.47 -3.28
N VAL A 30 -24.77 -14.74 -2.08
CA VAL A 30 -23.84 -13.81 -1.38
C VAL A 30 -22.57 -13.58 -2.21
N LEU A 31 -22.01 -14.61 -2.84
CA LEU A 31 -20.84 -14.46 -3.71
C LEU A 31 -21.17 -13.70 -5.00
N ALA A 32 -22.38 -13.87 -5.53
CA ALA A 32 -22.85 -13.09 -6.69
C ALA A 32 -23.06 -11.61 -6.30
N GLU A 33 -23.61 -11.33 -5.12
CA GLU A 33 -23.73 -9.97 -4.58
C GLU A 33 -22.36 -9.28 -4.47
N LEU A 34 -21.34 -9.98 -3.95
CA LEU A 34 -19.97 -9.47 -3.88
C LEU A 34 -19.38 -9.15 -5.26
N LEU A 35 -19.72 -9.90 -6.32
CA LEU A 35 -19.30 -9.59 -7.69
C LEU A 35 -19.95 -8.31 -8.18
N VAL A 36 -21.28 -8.18 -8.01
CA VAL A 36 -22.03 -6.99 -8.46
C VAL A 36 -21.54 -5.73 -7.76
N GLN A 37 -21.26 -5.80 -6.44
CA GLN A 37 -20.65 -4.69 -5.68
C GLN A 37 -19.28 -4.26 -6.22
N ARG A 38 -18.59 -5.14 -6.95
CA ARG A 38 -17.30 -4.88 -7.62
C ARG A 38 -17.44 -4.50 -9.09
N GLY A 39 -18.65 -4.17 -9.54
CA GLY A 39 -18.92 -3.79 -10.93
C GLY A 39 -18.93 -4.97 -11.92
N VAL A 40 -19.02 -6.21 -11.43
CA VAL A 40 -19.09 -7.41 -12.29
C VAL A 40 -20.55 -7.80 -12.45
N HIS A 41 -21.12 -7.50 -13.62
CA HIS A 41 -22.55 -7.64 -13.89
C HIS A 41 -22.91 -8.74 -14.90
N THR A 42 -21.92 -9.28 -15.62
CA THR A 42 -22.14 -10.29 -16.67
C THR A 42 -21.29 -11.52 -16.46
N PHE A 43 -21.69 -12.64 -17.07
CA PHE A 43 -20.91 -13.87 -17.09
C PHE A 43 -19.48 -13.67 -17.67
N SER A 44 -19.36 -12.87 -18.74
CA SER A 44 -18.07 -12.59 -19.35
C SER A 44 -17.14 -11.83 -18.40
N GLN A 45 -17.66 -10.80 -17.73
CA GLN A 45 -16.92 -10.04 -16.72
C GLN A 45 -16.51 -10.93 -15.53
N ALA A 46 -17.43 -11.79 -15.06
CA ALA A 46 -17.12 -12.75 -13.99
C ALA A 46 -16.03 -13.75 -14.41
N ARG A 47 -16.04 -14.19 -15.66
CA ARG A 47 -15.00 -15.07 -16.21
C ARG A 47 -13.63 -14.38 -16.19
N SER A 48 -13.52 -13.15 -16.69
CA SER A 48 -12.26 -12.38 -16.67
C SER A 48 -11.83 -12.08 -15.23
N PHE A 49 -12.77 -11.76 -14.33
CA PHE A 49 -12.48 -11.52 -12.91
C PHE A 49 -11.87 -12.74 -12.22
N PHE A 50 -12.45 -13.94 -12.42
CA PHE A 50 -11.99 -15.18 -11.81
C PHE A 50 -10.80 -15.84 -12.52
N ARG A 51 -10.56 -15.48 -13.77
CA ARG A 51 -9.50 -16.04 -14.61
C ARG A 51 -8.77 -14.91 -15.36
N PRO A 52 -7.99 -14.10 -14.63
CA PRO A 52 -7.19 -13.06 -15.26
C PRO A 52 -6.27 -13.67 -16.32
N ASP A 53 -6.12 -12.98 -17.46
CA ASP A 53 -5.23 -13.40 -18.55
C ASP A 53 -4.29 -12.26 -18.92
N LEU A 54 -2.99 -12.56 -19.11
CA LEU A 54 -1.99 -11.59 -19.55
C LEU A 54 -2.30 -11.03 -20.96
N ALA A 55 -3.08 -11.77 -21.77
CA ALA A 55 -3.56 -11.29 -23.06
C ALA A 55 -4.58 -10.15 -22.96
N ASP A 56 -5.20 -9.96 -21.78
CA ASP A 56 -6.15 -8.87 -21.52
C ASP A 56 -5.45 -7.56 -21.09
N LEU A 57 -4.12 -7.52 -21.01
CA LEU A 57 -3.37 -6.30 -20.77
C LEU A 57 -3.52 -5.34 -21.94
N HIS A 58 -3.70 -4.05 -21.65
CA HIS A 58 -3.82 -3.03 -22.68
C HIS A 58 -2.51 -2.88 -23.47
N ASP A 59 -2.65 -2.50 -24.74
CA ASP A 59 -1.51 -2.16 -25.59
C ASP A 59 -0.75 -0.97 -24.96
N PRO A 60 0.55 -1.12 -24.64
CA PRO A 60 1.35 -0.08 -24.02
C PRO A 60 1.47 1.18 -24.91
N PHE A 61 1.34 1.05 -26.23
CA PHE A 61 1.37 2.20 -27.16
C PHE A 61 0.14 3.12 -27.09
N LEU A 62 -0.90 2.74 -26.35
CA LEU A 62 -2.00 3.65 -26.03
C LEU A 62 -1.58 4.74 -25.03
N MET A 63 -0.47 4.54 -24.30
CA MET A 63 0.07 5.55 -23.40
C MET A 63 0.79 6.64 -24.19
N LYS A 64 0.45 7.87 -23.90
CA LYS A 64 1.03 9.05 -24.56
C LYS A 64 2.56 9.03 -24.49
N ASP A 65 3.23 9.39 -25.58
CA ASP A 65 4.67 9.46 -25.76
C ASP A 65 5.42 8.10 -25.67
N MET A 66 4.72 6.97 -25.58
CA MET A 66 5.37 5.64 -25.49
C MET A 66 6.26 5.34 -26.70
N ASP A 67 5.83 5.72 -27.90
CA ASP A 67 6.61 5.59 -29.12
C ASP A 67 7.94 6.36 -29.07
N LYS A 68 7.90 7.61 -28.56
CA LYS A 68 9.10 8.44 -28.38
C LYS A 68 10.04 7.86 -27.31
N ALA A 69 9.48 7.36 -26.20
CA ALA A 69 10.25 6.74 -25.14
C ALA A 69 10.99 5.50 -25.64
N VAL A 70 10.31 4.59 -26.33
CA VAL A 70 10.89 3.37 -26.90
C VAL A 70 11.98 3.69 -27.93
N ASP A 71 11.71 4.65 -28.84
CA ASP A 71 12.70 5.10 -29.84
C ASP A 71 13.94 5.69 -29.17
N ARG A 72 13.77 6.54 -28.13
CA ARG A 72 14.89 7.15 -27.41
C ARG A 72 15.75 6.12 -26.67
N VAL A 73 15.13 5.16 -26.00
CA VAL A 73 15.84 4.04 -25.34
C VAL A 73 16.61 3.23 -26.37
N HIS A 74 15.99 2.90 -27.50
CA HIS A 74 16.64 2.14 -28.55
C HIS A 74 17.86 2.87 -29.13
N ARG A 75 17.72 4.17 -29.41
CA ARG A 75 18.85 4.99 -29.88
C ARG A 75 20.02 5.01 -28.88
N ALA A 76 19.72 5.06 -27.59
CA ALA A 76 20.77 5.01 -26.57
C ALA A 76 21.51 3.65 -26.58
N ILE A 77 20.77 2.55 -26.69
CA ILE A 77 21.36 1.19 -26.73
C ILE A 77 22.22 1.02 -27.99
N VAL A 78 21.69 1.32 -29.18
CA VAL A 78 22.42 1.17 -30.44
C VAL A 78 23.60 2.15 -30.53
N GLY A 79 23.45 3.36 -30.00
CA GLY A 79 24.49 4.38 -29.93
C GLY A 79 25.54 4.16 -28.85
N ASN A 80 25.43 3.07 -28.07
CA ASN A 80 26.32 2.77 -26.95
C ASN A 80 26.40 3.90 -25.92
N GLU A 81 25.29 4.61 -25.72
CA GLU A 81 25.16 5.73 -24.78
C GLU A 81 24.94 5.20 -23.36
N LYS A 82 25.42 5.93 -22.34
CA LYS A 82 25.16 5.55 -20.95
C LYS A 82 23.73 5.92 -20.54
N ILE A 83 23.00 4.97 -19.99
CA ILE A 83 21.63 5.13 -19.49
C ILE A 83 21.62 5.08 -17.97
N LEU A 84 21.03 6.08 -17.33
CA LEU A 84 20.78 6.10 -15.90
C LEU A 84 19.30 5.78 -15.61
N VAL A 85 19.04 4.73 -14.84
CA VAL A 85 17.70 4.42 -14.31
C VAL A 85 17.59 5.09 -12.94
N TYR A 86 16.72 6.09 -12.84
CA TYR A 86 16.57 6.92 -11.66
C TYR A 86 15.20 6.66 -11.02
N GLY A 87 15.10 6.47 -9.71
CA GLY A 87 13.80 6.28 -9.05
C GLY A 87 13.77 6.83 -7.64
N ASP A 88 12.57 6.86 -7.04
CA ASP A 88 12.44 7.26 -5.65
C ASP A 88 12.93 6.15 -4.69
N TYR A 89 13.08 6.50 -3.41
CA TYR A 89 13.67 5.64 -2.36
C TYR A 89 12.68 4.69 -1.69
N ASP A 90 11.41 4.73 -2.02
CA ASP A 90 10.41 3.83 -1.43
C ASP A 90 10.31 2.49 -2.18
N VAL A 91 9.31 1.65 -1.83
CA VAL A 91 9.19 0.32 -2.44
C VAL A 91 8.79 0.41 -3.89
N ASP A 92 7.91 1.35 -4.27
CA ASP A 92 7.51 1.49 -5.66
C ASP A 92 8.68 1.96 -6.52
N GLY A 93 9.35 3.04 -6.13
CA GLY A 93 10.52 3.55 -6.85
C GLY A 93 11.64 2.52 -6.95
N THR A 94 11.99 1.84 -5.86
CA THR A 94 13.09 0.85 -5.87
C THR A 94 12.77 -0.42 -6.66
N THR A 95 11.50 -0.89 -6.65
CA THR A 95 11.07 -2.01 -7.49
C THR A 95 10.98 -1.62 -8.96
N ALA A 96 10.53 -0.39 -9.27
CA ALA A 96 10.49 0.15 -10.62
C ALA A 96 11.90 0.24 -11.23
N VAL A 97 12.85 0.81 -10.47
CA VAL A 97 14.27 0.84 -10.88
C VAL A 97 14.81 -0.56 -11.09
N SER A 98 14.57 -1.47 -10.14
CA SER A 98 15.04 -2.86 -10.25
C SER A 98 14.46 -3.58 -11.47
N LEU A 99 13.20 -3.32 -11.82
CA LEU A 99 12.52 -3.90 -12.98
C LEU A 99 13.14 -3.42 -14.29
N VAL A 100 13.19 -2.09 -14.49
CA VAL A 100 13.68 -1.48 -15.73
C VAL A 100 15.19 -1.72 -15.89
N TYR A 101 15.96 -1.58 -14.81
CA TYR A 101 17.40 -1.89 -14.80
C TYR A 101 17.66 -3.36 -15.18
N SER A 102 16.97 -4.31 -14.54
CA SER A 102 17.14 -5.74 -14.83
C SER A 102 16.80 -6.11 -16.27
N PHE A 103 15.85 -5.43 -16.88
CA PHE A 103 15.50 -5.65 -18.29
C PHE A 103 16.56 -5.04 -19.21
N LEU A 104 16.91 -3.77 -19.04
CA LEU A 104 17.84 -3.07 -19.92
C LEU A 104 19.29 -3.58 -19.79
N ALA A 105 19.71 -4.04 -18.62
CA ALA A 105 21.02 -4.65 -18.41
C ALA A 105 21.26 -5.95 -19.22
N ARG A 106 20.20 -6.57 -19.77
CA ARG A 106 20.31 -7.67 -20.72
C ARG A 106 20.62 -7.19 -22.14
N LEU A 107 20.42 -5.91 -22.42
CA LEU A 107 20.53 -5.30 -23.74
C LEU A 107 21.78 -4.41 -23.88
N THR A 108 22.31 -3.89 -22.78
CA THR A 108 23.49 -3.03 -22.76
C THR A 108 24.23 -3.10 -21.42
N ASP A 109 25.58 -3.02 -21.51
CA ASP A 109 26.44 -2.89 -20.32
C ASP A 109 26.63 -1.40 -19.89
N ARG A 110 26.06 -0.46 -20.67
CA ARG A 110 26.21 0.98 -20.45
C ARG A 110 25.04 1.52 -19.63
N ILE A 111 24.80 0.92 -18.48
CA ILE A 111 23.66 1.24 -17.62
C ILE A 111 24.06 1.24 -16.15
N ASP A 112 23.54 2.18 -15.38
CA ASP A 112 23.61 2.20 -13.91
C ASP A 112 22.30 2.74 -13.37
N PHE A 113 22.15 2.76 -12.04
CA PHE A 113 20.97 3.31 -11.38
C PHE A 113 21.32 4.31 -10.29
N TYR A 114 20.36 5.18 -9.98
CA TYR A 114 20.49 6.20 -8.94
C TYR A 114 19.21 6.26 -8.10
N ILE A 115 19.38 6.29 -6.78
CA ILE A 115 18.30 6.52 -5.81
C ILE A 115 18.72 7.72 -4.95
N PRO A 116 17.92 8.80 -4.88
CA PRO A 116 18.24 9.99 -4.11
C PRO A 116 18.25 9.72 -2.61
N GLU A 117 19.12 10.41 -1.89
CA GLU A 117 19.16 10.37 -0.44
C GLU A 117 17.97 11.13 0.15
N ARG A 118 17.09 10.40 0.84
CA ARG A 118 15.84 10.93 1.38
C ARG A 118 15.97 12.23 2.17
N TYR A 119 17.07 12.39 2.91
CA TYR A 119 17.26 13.48 3.87
C TYR A 119 18.06 14.66 3.33
N ASP A 120 18.91 14.40 2.36
CA ASP A 120 19.78 15.41 1.74
C ASP A 120 19.20 15.95 0.43
N GLU A 121 18.52 15.09 -0.34
CA GLU A 121 18.02 15.42 -1.68
C GLU A 121 16.51 15.58 -1.72
N GLY A 122 15.80 14.92 -0.79
CA GLY A 122 14.34 14.93 -0.74
C GLY A 122 13.70 13.87 -1.63
N TYR A 123 12.44 14.09 -1.98
CA TYR A 123 11.65 13.21 -2.84
C TYR A 123 11.88 13.53 -4.32
N GLY A 124 11.96 12.48 -5.12
CA GLY A 124 11.98 12.57 -6.58
C GLY A 124 13.29 13.05 -7.18
N VAL A 125 13.23 13.65 -8.37
CA VAL A 125 14.41 14.09 -9.11
C VAL A 125 15.15 15.20 -8.39
N SER A 126 16.48 15.08 -8.21
CA SER A 126 17.33 16.06 -7.55
C SER A 126 18.37 16.68 -8.50
N TYR A 127 18.78 17.91 -8.23
CA TYR A 127 19.89 18.55 -8.95
C TYR A 127 21.20 17.77 -8.75
N LYS A 128 21.45 17.24 -7.54
CA LYS A 128 22.63 16.42 -7.22
C LYS A 128 22.68 15.13 -8.07
N GLY A 129 21.52 14.46 -8.24
CA GLY A 129 21.45 13.28 -9.10
C GLY A 129 21.69 13.59 -10.57
N ILE A 130 21.20 14.75 -11.07
CA ILE A 130 21.47 15.21 -12.45
C ILE A 130 22.96 15.58 -12.61
N ASP A 131 23.56 16.27 -11.62
CA ASP A 131 24.99 16.59 -11.63
C ASP A 131 25.84 15.34 -11.67
N TRP A 132 25.50 14.36 -10.82
CA TRP A 132 26.17 13.06 -10.81
C TRP A 132 26.06 12.35 -12.17
N ALA A 133 24.89 12.39 -12.82
CA ALA A 133 24.71 11.84 -14.16
C ALA A 133 25.61 12.53 -15.19
N ALA A 134 25.68 13.85 -15.18
CA ALA A 134 26.52 14.63 -16.08
C ALA A 134 28.02 14.32 -15.89
N GLU A 135 28.48 14.30 -14.63
CA GLU A 135 29.90 14.03 -14.28
C GLU A 135 30.32 12.60 -14.67
N ASN A 136 29.40 11.65 -14.68
CA ASN A 136 29.66 10.27 -15.07
C ASN A 136 29.36 9.98 -16.55
N GLY A 137 28.96 10.99 -17.34
CA GLY A 137 28.79 10.91 -18.78
C GLY A 137 27.55 10.12 -19.22
N PHE A 138 26.46 10.19 -18.45
CA PHE A 138 25.16 9.69 -18.86
C PHE A 138 24.48 10.67 -19.83
N GLY A 139 23.93 10.16 -20.93
CA GLY A 139 23.21 10.96 -21.90
C GLY A 139 21.70 10.80 -21.81
N LEU A 140 21.22 9.76 -21.14
CA LEU A 140 19.80 9.49 -20.92
C LEU A 140 19.52 9.15 -19.45
N ILE A 141 18.55 9.84 -18.86
CA ILE A 141 17.96 9.49 -17.56
C ILE A 141 16.52 8.99 -17.80
N ILE A 142 16.19 7.81 -17.26
CA ILE A 142 14.84 7.28 -17.20
C ILE A 142 14.38 7.38 -15.75
N THR A 143 13.44 8.28 -15.46
CA THR A 143 12.89 8.42 -14.10
C THR A 143 11.71 7.48 -13.92
N LEU A 144 11.57 6.93 -12.72
CA LEU A 144 10.57 5.95 -12.35
C LEU A 144 9.94 6.35 -11.02
N ASP A 145 8.62 6.35 -10.96
CA ASP A 145 7.85 6.73 -9.79
C ASP A 145 8.12 8.17 -9.31
N CYS A 146 8.58 9.01 -10.22
CA CYS A 146 8.84 10.43 -9.96
C CYS A 146 9.09 11.20 -11.26
N GLY A 147 8.94 12.52 -11.17
CA GLY A 147 9.38 13.41 -12.25
C GLY A 147 8.27 14.21 -12.92
N ILE A 148 6.98 13.83 -12.77
CA ILE A 148 5.86 14.53 -13.43
C ILE A 148 5.74 16.02 -13.04
N LYS A 149 6.31 16.42 -11.91
CA LYS A 149 6.35 17.81 -11.41
C LYS A 149 7.74 18.43 -11.47
N ALA A 150 8.69 17.81 -12.16
CA ALA A 150 10.11 18.19 -12.14
C ALA A 150 10.51 19.15 -13.28
N ASN A 151 9.66 20.10 -13.66
CA ASN A 151 9.87 21.01 -14.80
C ASN A 151 11.26 21.65 -14.79
N GLU A 152 11.63 22.36 -13.73
CA GLU A 152 12.93 23.04 -13.61
C GLU A 152 14.13 22.08 -13.69
N LYS A 153 13.97 20.86 -13.17
CA LYS A 153 15.03 19.85 -13.16
C LYS A 153 15.20 19.19 -14.53
N VAL A 154 14.11 19.04 -15.29
CA VAL A 154 14.16 18.60 -16.68
C VAL A 154 14.88 19.63 -17.54
N ASP A 155 14.57 20.93 -17.37
CA ASP A 155 15.28 22.02 -18.05
C ASP A 155 16.76 22.07 -17.68
N TYR A 156 17.07 21.81 -16.41
CA TYR A 156 18.46 21.73 -15.93
C TYR A 156 19.24 20.57 -16.56
N ALA A 157 18.64 19.37 -16.63
CA ALA A 157 19.22 18.21 -17.29
C ALA A 157 19.48 18.47 -18.78
N LYS A 158 18.50 19.07 -19.47
CA LYS A 158 18.59 19.48 -20.87
C LYS A 158 19.73 20.48 -21.09
N GLY A 159 19.91 21.45 -20.17
CA GLY A 159 21.05 22.39 -20.19
C GLY A 159 22.40 21.72 -20.04
N LYS A 160 22.45 20.51 -19.48
CA LYS A 160 23.66 19.66 -19.38
C LYS A 160 23.80 18.68 -20.54
N GLY A 161 22.90 18.67 -21.51
CA GLY A 161 22.92 17.77 -22.65
C GLY A 161 22.43 16.34 -22.30
N ILE A 162 21.63 16.19 -21.25
CA ILE A 162 21.05 14.93 -20.82
C ILE A 162 19.56 14.91 -21.17
N ASP A 163 19.14 13.92 -21.94
CA ASP A 163 17.74 13.66 -22.23
C ASP A 163 17.07 12.95 -21.05
N MET A 164 15.77 13.24 -20.84
CA MET A 164 14.99 12.56 -19.82
C MET A 164 13.74 11.88 -20.41
N ILE A 165 13.45 10.69 -19.90
CA ILE A 165 12.16 9.99 -20.04
C ILE A 165 11.55 9.89 -18.65
N ILE A 166 10.34 10.38 -18.48
CA ILE A 166 9.60 10.33 -17.22
C ILE A 166 8.61 9.19 -17.26
N CYS A 167 8.67 8.28 -16.28
CA CYS A 167 7.69 7.23 -16.05
C CYS A 167 7.12 7.44 -14.66
N ASP A 168 5.96 8.06 -14.58
CA ASP A 168 5.34 8.46 -13.32
C ASP A 168 3.84 8.10 -13.32
N HIS A 169 3.22 8.12 -12.15
CA HIS A 169 1.80 7.85 -11.95
C HIS A 169 1.13 8.83 -10.97
N HIS A 170 1.89 9.83 -10.51
CA HIS A 170 1.35 10.89 -9.66
C HIS A 170 0.49 11.87 -10.46
N LEU A 171 -0.42 12.57 -9.78
CA LEU A 171 -1.23 13.58 -10.43
C LEU A 171 -0.35 14.71 -11.01
N PRO A 172 -0.44 14.97 -12.31
CA PRO A 172 0.26 16.09 -12.95
C PRO A 172 -0.18 17.44 -12.38
N GLU A 173 0.67 18.43 -12.52
CA GLU A 173 0.30 19.85 -12.43
C GLU A 173 -0.14 20.37 -13.80
N ASN A 174 -0.47 21.68 -13.89
CA ASN A 174 -0.95 22.28 -15.13
C ASN A 174 0.08 22.19 -16.27
N ASP A 175 1.38 22.23 -15.93
CA ASP A 175 2.47 22.22 -16.89
C ASP A 175 3.20 20.86 -16.84
N ILE A 176 3.21 20.16 -17.97
CA ILE A 176 3.94 18.89 -18.12
C ILE A 176 5.42 19.20 -18.45
N PRO A 177 6.39 18.50 -17.80
CA PRO A 177 7.82 18.69 -18.09
C PRO A 177 8.16 18.49 -19.57
N ASP A 178 9.03 19.37 -20.14
CA ASP A 178 9.52 19.30 -21.52
C ASP A 178 10.63 18.23 -21.67
N ALA A 179 10.34 17.00 -21.24
CA ALA A 179 11.17 15.82 -21.42
C ALA A 179 10.99 15.21 -22.83
N VAL A 180 11.89 14.31 -23.24
CA VAL A 180 11.77 13.61 -24.53
C VAL A 180 10.46 12.82 -24.61
N ALA A 181 10.09 12.20 -23.48
CA ALA A 181 8.81 11.51 -23.32
C ALA A 181 8.35 11.59 -21.86
N VAL A 182 7.04 11.69 -21.65
CA VAL A 182 6.41 11.69 -20.33
C VAL A 182 5.31 10.64 -20.32
N LEU A 183 5.63 9.49 -19.73
CA LEU A 183 4.71 8.37 -19.59
C LEU A 183 4.00 8.50 -18.25
N ASP A 184 2.75 8.93 -18.30
CA ASP A 184 1.90 9.02 -17.13
C ASP A 184 0.43 8.84 -17.58
N PRO A 185 -0.25 7.79 -17.10
CA PRO A 185 -1.63 7.51 -17.51
C PRO A 185 -2.64 8.53 -16.96
N LYS A 186 -2.27 9.34 -15.95
CA LYS A 186 -3.15 10.36 -15.34
C LYS A 186 -3.09 11.73 -16.04
N ARG A 187 -2.29 11.87 -17.08
CA ARG A 187 -2.28 13.08 -17.89
C ARG A 187 -3.62 13.24 -18.62
N GLU A 188 -4.16 14.45 -18.67
CA GLU A 188 -5.42 14.75 -19.36
C GLU A 188 -5.39 14.40 -20.87
N ASP A 189 -4.21 14.51 -21.50
CA ASP A 189 -4.00 14.20 -22.92
C ASP A 189 -3.57 12.75 -23.18
N CYS A 190 -3.59 11.89 -22.15
CA CYS A 190 -3.28 10.47 -22.27
C CYS A 190 -4.53 9.64 -22.49
N GLY A 191 -4.55 8.85 -23.57
CA GLY A 191 -5.67 7.97 -23.90
C GLY A 191 -5.55 6.55 -23.32
N TYR A 192 -4.65 6.33 -22.36
CA TYR A 192 -4.45 5.01 -21.77
C TYR A 192 -5.69 4.59 -20.94
N PRO A 193 -6.23 3.36 -21.15
CA PRO A 193 -7.54 3.00 -20.57
C PRO A 193 -7.54 2.76 -19.07
N PHE A 194 -6.37 2.70 -18.40
CA PHE A 194 -6.23 2.41 -16.99
C PHE A 194 -5.22 3.36 -16.33
N ASP A 195 -5.69 4.29 -15.53
CA ASP A 195 -4.92 5.38 -14.94
C ASP A 195 -4.30 5.07 -13.57
N ASP A 196 -4.63 3.91 -12.98
CA ASP A 196 -4.26 3.55 -11.60
C ASP A 196 -3.07 2.58 -11.52
N LEU A 197 -2.19 2.61 -12.54
CA LEU A 197 -0.91 1.88 -12.48
C LEU A 197 -0.02 2.44 -11.35
N SER A 198 0.83 1.59 -10.75
CA SER A 198 1.93 2.05 -9.90
C SER A 198 3.09 2.59 -10.76
N GLY A 199 4.06 3.30 -10.14
CA GLY A 199 5.25 3.76 -10.86
C GLY A 199 6.03 2.60 -11.50
N CYS A 200 6.16 1.47 -10.80
CA CYS A 200 6.69 0.23 -11.37
C CYS A 200 5.83 -0.31 -12.52
N GLY A 201 4.49 -0.15 -12.43
CA GLY A 201 3.55 -0.49 -13.50
C GLY A 201 3.79 0.31 -14.78
N VAL A 202 4.03 1.61 -14.66
CA VAL A 202 4.40 2.46 -15.82
C VAL A 202 5.75 2.03 -16.40
N GLY A 203 6.74 1.77 -15.54
CA GLY A 203 8.04 1.23 -15.97
C GLY A 203 7.90 -0.13 -16.69
N PHE A 204 7.01 -1.00 -16.21
CA PHE A 204 6.69 -2.27 -16.87
C PHE A 204 6.08 -2.05 -18.26
N LYS A 205 5.21 -1.05 -18.44
CA LYS A 205 4.65 -0.71 -19.75
C LYS A 205 5.70 -0.23 -20.75
N LEU A 206 6.70 0.53 -20.31
CA LEU A 206 7.86 0.88 -21.14
C LEU A 206 8.61 -0.37 -21.61
N VAL A 207 8.89 -1.30 -20.69
CA VAL A 207 9.56 -2.58 -20.99
C VAL A 207 8.72 -3.45 -21.92
N GLN A 208 7.40 -3.51 -21.71
CA GLN A 208 6.46 -4.24 -22.57
C GLN A 208 6.44 -3.64 -23.99
N ALA A 209 6.35 -2.33 -24.12
CA ALA A 209 6.37 -1.65 -25.41
C ALA A 209 7.68 -1.88 -26.18
N TYR A 210 8.82 -1.76 -25.48
CA TYR A 210 10.11 -2.06 -26.07
C TYR A 210 10.19 -3.50 -26.57
N SER A 211 9.75 -4.44 -25.75
CA SER A 211 9.75 -5.88 -26.11
C SER A 211 8.86 -6.16 -27.31
N GLN A 212 7.67 -5.58 -27.36
CA GLN A 212 6.72 -5.72 -28.47
C GLN A 212 7.32 -5.18 -29.78
N MET A 213 7.95 -3.99 -29.74
CA MET A 213 8.53 -3.35 -30.93
C MET A 213 9.74 -4.12 -31.47
N TYR A 214 10.58 -4.67 -30.60
CA TYR A 214 11.83 -5.34 -31.00
C TYR A 214 11.77 -6.87 -30.96
N GLY A 215 10.56 -7.46 -30.86
CA GLY A 215 10.35 -8.89 -30.99
C GLY A 215 10.91 -9.72 -29.83
N ILE A 216 11.01 -9.14 -28.63
CA ILE A 216 11.38 -9.87 -27.42
C ILE A 216 10.12 -10.58 -26.89
N PRO A 217 10.14 -11.91 -26.69
CA PRO A 217 8.97 -12.66 -26.24
C PRO A 217 8.45 -12.18 -24.88
N PHE A 218 7.13 -12.06 -24.73
CA PHE A 218 6.49 -11.61 -23.48
C PHE A 218 6.84 -12.51 -22.28
N GLU A 219 7.06 -13.79 -22.51
CA GLU A 219 7.46 -14.76 -21.50
C GLU A 219 8.75 -14.36 -20.78
N SER A 220 9.63 -13.61 -21.45
CA SER A 220 10.86 -13.09 -20.84
C SER A 220 10.61 -11.97 -19.81
N LEU A 221 9.41 -11.38 -19.81
CA LEU A 221 8.96 -10.36 -18.86
C LEU A 221 8.29 -10.96 -17.62
N VAL A 222 7.79 -12.18 -17.70
CA VAL A 222 7.08 -12.84 -16.60
C VAL A 222 7.90 -12.87 -15.30
N PRO A 223 9.21 -13.15 -15.31
CA PRO A 223 10.03 -13.09 -14.08
C PRO A 223 10.07 -11.70 -13.40
N LEU A 224 9.76 -10.63 -14.13
CA LEU A 224 9.74 -9.27 -13.57
C LEU A 224 8.46 -8.96 -12.80
N LEU A 225 7.43 -9.79 -12.95
CA LEU A 225 6.13 -9.59 -12.30
C LEU A 225 6.20 -9.77 -10.77
N ASP A 226 7.22 -10.45 -10.25
CA ASP A 226 7.47 -10.54 -8.81
C ASP A 226 7.79 -9.17 -8.18
N LEU A 227 8.54 -8.30 -8.87
CA LEU A 227 8.76 -6.91 -8.46
C LEU A 227 7.47 -6.10 -8.55
N LEU A 228 6.75 -6.29 -9.64
CA LEU A 228 5.54 -5.51 -9.91
C LEU A 228 4.44 -5.76 -8.87
N VAL A 229 4.24 -7.01 -8.41
CA VAL A 229 3.28 -7.27 -7.35
C VAL A 229 3.72 -6.67 -6.01
N VAL A 230 5.02 -6.59 -5.74
CA VAL A 230 5.56 -5.94 -4.54
C VAL A 230 5.29 -4.44 -4.59
N SER A 231 5.46 -3.80 -5.74
CA SER A 231 5.09 -2.41 -5.99
C SER A 231 3.59 -2.17 -5.77
N ILE A 232 2.71 -2.85 -6.55
CA ILE A 232 1.25 -2.71 -6.48
C ILE A 232 0.74 -2.82 -5.03
N ALA A 233 1.27 -3.80 -4.29
CA ALA A 233 0.87 -4.02 -2.90
C ALA A 233 1.37 -2.93 -1.95
N SER A 234 2.59 -2.40 -2.16
CA SER A 234 3.24 -1.47 -1.23
C SER A 234 2.81 -0.03 -1.44
N ASP A 235 2.53 0.37 -2.68
CA ASP A 235 2.01 1.69 -3.03
C ASP A 235 0.50 1.81 -2.83
N LEU A 236 -0.17 0.69 -2.53
CA LEU A 236 -1.61 0.63 -2.26
C LEU A 236 -2.48 1.12 -3.43
N VAL A 237 -2.00 0.99 -4.67
CA VAL A 237 -2.82 1.24 -5.86
C VAL A 237 -3.95 0.21 -5.97
N SER A 238 -5.00 0.53 -6.72
CA SER A 238 -6.17 -0.36 -6.82
C SER A 238 -5.80 -1.72 -7.42
N VAL A 239 -6.34 -2.80 -6.85
CA VAL A 239 -6.20 -4.18 -7.34
C VAL A 239 -7.39 -4.52 -8.24
N THR A 240 -7.60 -3.64 -9.24
CA THR A 240 -8.63 -3.75 -10.28
C THR A 240 -7.98 -3.71 -11.66
N GLY A 241 -8.74 -3.88 -12.73
CA GLY A 241 -8.24 -3.75 -14.11
C GLY A 241 -6.91 -4.48 -14.35
N GLU A 242 -5.94 -3.77 -14.94
CA GLU A 242 -4.62 -4.35 -15.22
C GLU A 242 -3.83 -4.69 -13.95
N ASN A 243 -3.92 -3.89 -12.88
CA ASN A 243 -3.23 -4.18 -11.63
C ASN A 243 -3.68 -5.53 -11.04
N ARG A 244 -4.95 -5.91 -11.21
CA ARG A 244 -5.43 -7.22 -10.79
C ARG A 244 -4.80 -8.36 -11.60
N ILE A 245 -4.67 -8.21 -12.91
CA ILE A 245 -4.01 -9.19 -13.79
C ILE A 245 -2.54 -9.31 -13.39
N LEU A 246 -1.85 -8.18 -13.29
CA LEU A 246 -0.43 -8.09 -12.95
C LEU A 246 -0.15 -8.65 -11.54
N ALA A 247 -0.99 -8.31 -10.55
CA ALA A 247 -0.87 -8.83 -9.19
C ALA A 247 -1.14 -10.34 -9.12
N HIS A 248 -2.10 -10.86 -9.90
CA HIS A 248 -2.37 -12.30 -9.97
C HIS A 248 -1.15 -13.09 -10.45
N TYR A 249 -0.57 -12.68 -11.58
CA TYR A 249 0.60 -13.33 -12.14
C TYR A 249 1.87 -13.03 -11.35
N GLY A 250 1.98 -11.83 -10.79
CA GLY A 250 3.08 -11.46 -9.91
C GLY A 250 3.12 -12.29 -8.62
N LEU A 251 1.96 -12.54 -7.99
CA LEU A 251 1.87 -13.47 -6.86
C LEU A 251 2.21 -14.90 -7.27
N LYS A 252 1.78 -15.35 -8.47
CA LYS A 252 2.15 -16.65 -8.98
C LYS A 252 3.65 -16.78 -9.18
N GLN A 253 4.31 -15.75 -9.73
CA GLN A 253 5.77 -15.70 -9.89
C GLN A 253 6.47 -15.69 -8.52
N LEU A 254 6.03 -14.81 -7.61
CA LEU A 254 6.59 -14.68 -6.26
C LEU A 254 6.47 -15.98 -5.43
N ASN A 255 5.38 -16.72 -5.60
CA ASN A 255 5.13 -17.99 -4.91
C ASN A 255 5.74 -19.21 -5.63
N GLY A 256 6.14 -19.08 -6.89
CA GLY A 256 6.75 -20.15 -7.67
C GLY A 256 8.27 -20.03 -7.72
N GLU A 257 8.74 -19.05 -8.46
CA GLU A 257 10.17 -18.82 -8.73
C GLU A 257 10.53 -17.34 -8.45
N PRO A 258 10.51 -16.89 -7.17
CA PRO A 258 10.91 -15.52 -6.84
C PRO A 258 12.39 -15.28 -7.13
N ARG A 259 12.75 -14.05 -7.44
CA ARG A 259 14.16 -13.64 -7.50
C ARG A 259 14.85 -13.80 -6.15
N GLU A 260 16.18 -13.94 -6.16
CA GLU A 260 16.98 -14.21 -4.94
C GLU A 260 16.76 -13.16 -3.84
N GLY A 261 16.67 -11.87 -4.20
CA GLY A 261 16.44 -10.79 -3.24
C GLY A 261 15.08 -10.89 -2.54
N LEU A 262 14.01 -11.21 -3.27
CA LEU A 262 12.69 -11.40 -2.67
C LEU A 262 12.60 -12.71 -1.87
N LEU A 263 13.26 -13.78 -2.33
CA LEU A 263 13.35 -15.04 -1.59
C LEU A 263 14.05 -14.83 -0.23
N ALA A 264 15.15 -14.08 -0.21
CA ALA A 264 15.82 -13.70 1.03
C ALA A 264 14.89 -12.90 1.97
N MET A 265 14.13 -11.93 1.44
CA MET A 265 13.16 -11.18 2.24
C MET A 265 12.03 -12.04 2.79
N ILE A 266 11.51 -12.99 2.03
CA ILE A 266 10.48 -13.95 2.46
C ILE A 266 11.02 -14.75 3.66
N GLN A 267 12.21 -15.34 3.53
CA GLN A 267 12.84 -16.15 4.57
C GLN A 267 13.12 -15.33 5.86
N LEU A 268 13.73 -14.14 5.72
CA LEU A 268 14.04 -13.24 6.82
C LEU A 268 12.78 -12.65 7.50
N SER A 269 11.64 -12.67 6.80
CA SER A 269 10.35 -12.29 7.35
C SER A 269 9.67 -13.39 8.14
N GLY A 270 10.23 -14.61 8.15
CA GLY A 270 9.61 -15.77 8.76
C GLY A 270 8.35 -16.23 8.03
N LEU A 271 8.25 -15.94 6.73
CA LEU A 271 7.15 -16.37 5.87
C LEU A 271 7.46 -17.74 5.27
N GLU A 272 6.43 -18.55 5.09
CA GLU A 272 6.54 -19.79 4.33
C GLU A 272 6.49 -19.47 2.84
N PRO A 273 7.52 -19.83 2.05
CA PRO A 273 7.46 -19.73 0.58
C PRO A 273 6.23 -20.46 0.03
N MET A 274 5.76 -20.06 -1.16
CA MET A 274 4.59 -20.62 -1.88
C MET A 274 3.21 -20.22 -1.34
N HIS A 275 3.13 -19.40 -0.28
CA HIS A 275 1.84 -18.97 0.29
C HIS A 275 1.80 -17.46 0.60
N ILE A 276 2.62 -16.68 -0.10
CA ILE A 276 2.70 -15.23 0.07
C ILE A 276 1.43 -14.57 -0.49
N THR A 277 0.85 -13.67 0.31
CA THR A 277 -0.32 -12.88 -0.03
C THR A 277 0.03 -11.40 -0.18
N ILE A 278 -0.90 -10.59 -0.71
CA ILE A 278 -0.75 -9.12 -0.71
C ILE A 278 -0.55 -8.59 0.71
N ASP A 279 -1.31 -9.08 1.70
CA ASP A 279 -1.13 -8.69 3.11
C ASP A 279 0.31 -8.98 3.62
N ASP A 280 0.91 -10.09 3.23
CA ASP A 280 2.29 -10.39 3.62
C ASP A 280 3.29 -9.42 2.99
N ILE A 281 3.03 -9.00 1.75
CA ILE A 281 3.85 -7.97 1.09
C ILE A 281 3.70 -6.65 1.84
N VAL A 282 2.48 -6.16 2.04
CA VAL A 282 2.18 -4.88 2.70
C VAL A 282 2.73 -4.80 4.12
N PHE A 283 2.59 -5.87 4.91
CA PHE A 283 2.89 -5.81 6.35
C PHE A 283 4.22 -6.43 6.75
N LYS A 284 4.87 -7.22 5.87
CA LYS A 284 6.11 -7.91 6.21
C LYS A 284 7.25 -7.64 5.24
N ILE A 285 7.05 -7.75 3.92
CA ILE A 285 8.11 -7.58 2.92
C ILE A 285 8.36 -6.09 2.65
N GLY A 286 7.35 -5.34 2.24
CA GLY A 286 7.44 -3.92 1.90
C GLY A 286 8.05 -3.05 3.02
N PRO A 287 7.62 -3.19 4.30
CA PRO A 287 8.21 -2.43 5.40
C PRO A 287 9.71 -2.68 5.64
N ARG A 288 10.23 -3.85 5.24
CA ARG A 288 11.67 -4.13 5.29
C ARG A 288 12.41 -3.40 4.18
N ILE A 289 11.93 -3.54 2.94
CA ILE A 289 12.50 -2.82 1.79
C ILE A 289 12.50 -1.30 2.05
N ASN A 290 11.37 -0.76 2.54
CA ASN A 290 11.25 0.65 2.93
C ASN A 290 12.20 1.07 4.07
N ALA A 291 12.64 0.13 4.89
CA ALA A 291 13.54 0.45 6.00
C ALA A 291 14.93 0.86 5.48
N ALA A 292 15.40 0.33 4.36
CA ALA A 292 16.65 0.75 3.71
C ALA A 292 16.63 2.26 3.45
N GLY A 293 15.64 2.78 2.72
CA GLY A 293 15.52 4.21 2.41
C GLY A 293 15.17 5.12 3.60
N ARG A 294 14.78 4.57 4.76
CA ARG A 294 14.49 5.35 5.98
C ARG A 294 15.66 5.45 6.95
N MET A 295 16.51 4.43 6.98
CA MET A 295 17.58 4.30 7.97
C MET A 295 18.95 4.55 7.33
N GLU A 296 19.12 4.28 6.03
CA GLU A 296 20.37 4.41 5.32
C GLU A 296 20.12 4.87 3.87
N SER A 297 20.19 4.00 2.86
CA SER A 297 20.08 4.37 1.45
C SER A 297 19.12 3.44 0.69
N GLY A 298 18.24 4.01 -0.14
CA GLY A 298 17.39 3.25 -1.06
C GLY A 298 18.16 2.43 -2.09
N ARG A 299 19.43 2.78 -2.36
CA ARG A 299 20.33 2.03 -3.24
C ARG A 299 20.47 0.56 -2.81
N MET A 300 20.58 0.30 -1.50
CA MET A 300 20.69 -1.04 -0.95
C MET A 300 19.47 -1.91 -1.28
N ALA A 301 18.27 -1.31 -1.37
CA ALA A 301 17.07 -2.04 -1.79
C ALA A 301 17.17 -2.50 -3.24
N VAL A 302 17.64 -1.65 -4.15
CA VAL A 302 17.85 -2.02 -5.56
C VAL A 302 18.94 -3.09 -5.68
N GLU A 303 20.05 -2.96 -4.96
CA GLU A 303 21.14 -3.95 -4.94
C GLU A 303 20.63 -5.33 -4.45
N LEU A 304 19.76 -5.37 -3.43
CA LEU A 304 19.09 -6.59 -3.00
C LEU A 304 18.20 -7.18 -4.11
N LEU A 305 17.34 -6.36 -4.69
CA LEU A 305 16.33 -6.79 -5.66
C LEU A 305 16.93 -7.19 -7.01
N THR A 306 18.16 -6.77 -7.30
CA THR A 306 18.90 -7.11 -8.53
C THR A 306 20.02 -8.13 -8.30
N ALA A 307 20.19 -8.63 -7.06
CA ALA A 307 21.21 -9.61 -6.72
C ALA A 307 21.05 -10.88 -7.57
N SER A 308 22.17 -11.34 -8.13
CA SER A 308 22.23 -12.49 -9.05
C SER A 308 22.44 -13.84 -8.35
N ASP A 309 22.77 -13.82 -7.06
CA ASP A 309 23.05 -15.01 -6.28
C ASP A 309 22.48 -14.93 -4.85
N ALA A 310 22.15 -16.10 -4.30
CA ALA A 310 21.53 -16.25 -2.99
C ALA A 310 22.40 -15.71 -1.83
N GLN A 311 23.74 -15.85 -1.91
CA GLN A 311 24.65 -15.43 -0.84
C GLN A 311 24.66 -13.91 -0.71
N THR A 312 24.80 -13.20 -1.83
CA THR A 312 24.73 -11.71 -1.89
C THR A 312 23.37 -11.23 -1.44
N ALA A 313 22.28 -11.81 -1.96
CA ALA A 313 20.91 -11.47 -1.58
C ALA A 313 20.68 -11.64 -0.07
N PHE A 314 21.10 -12.75 0.51
CA PHE A 314 20.90 -13.02 1.94
C PHE A 314 21.72 -12.08 2.83
N ARG A 315 22.96 -11.75 2.42
CA ARG A 315 23.81 -10.77 3.14
C ARG A 315 23.15 -9.39 3.19
N ILE A 316 22.78 -8.85 2.02
CA ILE A 316 22.15 -7.51 1.94
C ILE A 316 20.78 -7.55 2.66
N GLY A 317 20.01 -8.62 2.44
CA GLY A 317 18.72 -8.80 3.09
C GLY A 317 18.80 -8.85 4.61
N THR A 318 19.85 -9.45 5.19
CA THR A 318 20.07 -9.47 6.64
C THR A 318 20.30 -8.06 7.16
N GLU A 319 21.12 -7.26 6.51
CA GLU A 319 21.40 -5.86 6.87
C GLU A 319 20.12 -5.01 6.83
N ILE A 320 19.34 -5.11 5.76
CA ILE A 320 18.02 -4.44 5.65
C ILE A 320 17.06 -4.89 6.78
N ASN A 321 17.06 -6.17 7.13
CA ASN A 321 16.22 -6.68 8.21
C ASN A 321 16.66 -6.16 9.59
N GLU A 322 17.96 -5.94 9.81
CA GLU A 322 18.49 -5.30 11.02
C GLU A 322 18.01 -3.84 11.11
N HIS A 323 18.13 -3.05 10.05
CA HIS A 323 17.58 -1.69 9.97
C HIS A 323 16.07 -1.65 10.26
N ASN A 324 15.31 -2.61 9.71
CA ASN A 324 13.89 -2.71 10.02
C ASN A 324 13.60 -3.04 11.49
N ASN A 325 14.42 -3.87 12.14
CA ASN A 325 14.26 -4.17 13.56
C ASN A 325 14.61 -2.96 14.43
N GLU A 326 15.65 -2.22 14.09
CA GLU A 326 16.00 -0.96 14.73
C GLU A 326 14.86 0.07 14.59
N ARG A 327 14.37 0.28 13.36
CA ARG A 327 13.21 1.13 13.10
C ARG A 327 12.00 0.75 13.95
N LYS A 328 11.68 -0.57 14.06
CA LYS A 328 10.56 -1.05 14.90
C LYS A 328 10.76 -0.77 16.39
N SER A 329 12.00 -0.84 16.87
CA SER A 329 12.33 -0.50 18.26
C SER A 329 12.13 0.98 18.54
N ILE A 330 12.64 1.83 17.66
CA ILE A 330 12.47 3.29 17.73
C ILE A 330 10.98 3.66 17.66
N ASP A 331 10.25 3.09 16.69
CA ASP A 331 8.82 3.30 16.49
C ASP A 331 8.00 2.93 17.75
N ARG A 332 8.24 1.77 18.36
CA ARG A 332 7.54 1.35 19.60
C ARG A 332 7.78 2.32 20.74
N ARG A 333 9.02 2.73 20.96
CA ARG A 333 9.39 3.67 22.01
C ARG A 333 8.70 5.02 21.79
N ILE A 334 8.83 5.61 20.59
CA ILE A 334 8.24 6.92 20.28
C ILE A 334 6.70 6.85 20.34
N THR A 335 6.10 5.77 19.84
CA THR A 335 4.65 5.58 19.94
C THR A 335 4.18 5.57 21.39
N GLN A 336 4.88 4.86 22.28
CA GLN A 336 4.52 4.82 23.71
C GLN A 336 4.66 6.21 24.35
N GLU A 337 5.76 6.92 24.10
CA GLU A 337 5.96 8.29 24.57
C GLU A 337 4.83 9.23 24.07
N ALA A 338 4.46 9.14 22.79
CA ALA A 338 3.40 9.95 22.19
C ALA A 338 2.01 9.62 22.78
N LEU A 339 1.68 8.33 22.97
CA LEU A 339 0.46 7.89 23.64
C LEU A 339 0.36 8.45 25.07
N ASP A 340 1.46 8.43 25.82
CA ASP A 340 1.51 8.96 27.19
C ASP A 340 1.38 10.47 27.21
N MET A 341 1.94 11.20 26.23
CA MET A 341 1.73 12.64 26.08
C MET A 341 0.25 12.96 25.86
N VAL A 342 -0.43 12.24 24.98
CA VAL A 342 -1.87 12.45 24.72
C VAL A 342 -2.69 12.16 25.97
N ARG A 343 -2.46 11.01 26.64
CA ARG A 343 -3.19 10.61 27.85
C ARG A 343 -2.99 11.56 29.05
N THR A 344 -1.83 12.20 29.13
CA THR A 344 -1.50 13.13 30.21
C THR A 344 -1.82 14.59 29.87
N GLY A 345 -2.49 14.86 28.75
CA GLY A 345 -2.88 16.21 28.33
C GLY A 345 -1.72 17.11 27.90
N LYS A 346 -0.59 16.55 27.49
CA LYS A 346 0.59 17.27 26.97
C LYS A 346 0.56 17.47 25.46
N CYS A 347 -0.62 17.45 24.85
CA CYS A 347 -0.81 17.79 23.44
C CYS A 347 -0.72 19.29 23.21
N LEU A 348 -0.34 19.68 22.00
CA LEU A 348 -0.36 21.06 21.52
C LEU A 348 -1.72 21.48 20.92
N SER A 349 -2.75 20.63 21.05
CA SER A 349 -4.07 20.79 20.44
C SER A 349 -5.21 20.79 21.44
N GLY A 350 -6.35 21.38 21.07
CA GLY A 350 -7.53 21.58 21.94
C GLY A 350 -8.48 20.37 22.03
N GLY A 351 -8.26 19.28 21.27
CA GLY A 351 -9.02 18.04 21.41
C GLY A 351 -9.68 17.47 20.15
N ASN A 352 -9.85 18.23 19.06
CA ASN A 352 -10.35 17.75 17.78
C ASN A 352 -9.25 17.20 16.87
N ALA A 353 -8.01 17.62 17.10
CA ALA A 353 -6.80 17.04 16.52
C ALA A 353 -5.93 16.44 17.62
N THR A 354 -4.98 15.60 17.22
CA THR A 354 -3.89 15.12 18.06
C THR A 354 -2.59 15.71 17.54
N ILE A 355 -2.00 16.69 18.22
CA ILE A 355 -0.74 17.31 17.81
C ILE A 355 0.28 17.13 18.93
N VAL A 356 1.38 16.46 18.62
CA VAL A 356 2.47 16.20 19.58
C VAL A 356 3.82 16.59 18.98
N TYR A 357 4.71 17.08 19.83
CA TYR A 357 6.06 17.49 19.47
C TYR A 357 7.08 16.99 20.47
N ASN A 358 8.16 16.40 19.96
CA ASN A 358 9.35 16.13 20.76
C ASN A 358 10.59 16.28 19.87
N PRO A 359 11.55 17.18 20.25
CA PRO A 359 12.71 17.48 19.42
C PRO A 359 13.70 16.32 19.26
N HIS A 360 13.54 15.24 20.04
CA HIS A 360 14.43 14.08 20.03
C HIS A 360 13.88 12.87 19.29
N TRP A 361 12.69 12.96 18.70
CA TRP A 361 12.13 11.86 17.94
C TRP A 361 12.79 11.74 16.57
N HIS A 362 12.93 10.51 16.08
CA HIS A 362 13.53 10.24 14.79
C HIS A 362 12.56 10.56 13.65
N LYS A 363 12.98 11.46 12.73
CA LYS A 363 12.12 11.93 11.64
C LYS A 363 11.61 10.82 10.70
N GLY A 364 12.35 9.70 10.55
CA GLY A 364 11.97 8.56 9.71
C GLY A 364 10.78 7.74 10.20
N VAL A 365 10.35 7.93 11.46
CA VAL A 365 9.24 7.14 12.05
C VAL A 365 8.03 7.97 12.48
N VAL A 366 8.11 9.30 12.52
CA VAL A 366 7.01 10.17 12.98
C VAL A 366 5.71 9.94 12.20
N GLY A 367 5.79 9.60 10.90
CA GLY A 367 4.62 9.25 10.09
C GLY A 367 3.97 7.92 10.50
N ILE A 368 4.75 6.94 10.96
CA ILE A 368 4.23 5.67 11.49
C ILE A 368 3.55 5.92 12.83
N VAL A 369 4.18 6.74 13.68
CA VAL A 369 3.62 7.15 14.98
C VAL A 369 2.30 7.90 14.78
N ALA A 370 2.22 8.82 13.81
CA ALA A 370 0.98 9.52 13.49
C ALA A 370 -0.15 8.55 13.11
N SER A 371 0.11 7.55 12.27
CA SER A 371 -0.88 6.52 11.94
C SER A 371 -1.37 5.75 13.17
N ARG A 372 -0.47 5.38 14.09
CA ARG A 372 -0.84 4.67 15.33
C ARG A 372 -1.64 5.52 16.29
N LEU A 373 -1.37 6.82 16.34
CA LEU A 373 -2.18 7.75 17.15
C LEU A 373 -3.57 7.92 16.55
N VAL A 374 -3.71 7.96 15.21
CA VAL A 374 -5.03 7.92 14.54
C VAL A 374 -5.77 6.65 14.91
N GLU A 375 -5.13 5.48 14.85
CA GLU A 375 -5.76 4.20 15.26
C GLU A 375 -6.22 4.21 16.73
N ALA A 376 -5.46 4.87 17.62
CA ALA A 376 -5.75 4.88 19.05
C ALA A 376 -6.84 5.89 19.45
N PHE A 377 -6.89 7.05 18.79
CA PHE A 377 -7.75 8.18 19.19
C PHE A 377 -8.76 8.59 18.13
N TYR A 378 -8.61 8.11 16.91
CA TYR A 378 -9.42 8.39 15.72
C TYR A 378 -9.68 9.89 15.49
N ARG A 379 -8.59 10.64 15.38
CA ARG A 379 -8.58 12.09 15.11
C ARG A 379 -7.51 12.44 14.11
N PRO A 380 -7.66 13.52 13.31
CA PRO A 380 -6.56 14.06 12.52
C PRO A 380 -5.34 14.29 13.42
N THR A 381 -4.20 13.76 13.01
CA THR A 381 -3.01 13.67 13.87
C THR A 381 -1.78 14.23 13.17
N ILE A 382 -1.01 15.07 13.88
CA ILE A 382 0.28 15.58 13.41
C ILE A 382 1.34 15.29 14.47
N VAL A 383 2.42 14.64 14.04
CA VAL A 383 3.57 14.33 14.90
C VAL A 383 4.78 15.10 14.41
N PHE A 384 5.29 15.98 15.26
CA PHE A 384 6.42 16.84 14.97
C PHE A 384 7.71 16.38 15.64
N THR A 385 8.83 16.66 14.98
CA THR A 385 10.18 16.55 15.55
C THR A 385 11.08 17.65 15.01
N ARG A 386 12.24 17.87 15.66
CA ARG A 386 13.21 18.86 15.20
C ARG A 386 13.93 18.38 13.94
N SER A 387 14.17 19.31 13.02
CA SER A 387 15.01 19.16 11.84
C SER A 387 16.23 20.08 11.94
N HIS A 388 17.04 20.12 10.91
CA HIS A 388 18.22 20.97 10.85
C HIS A 388 17.85 22.46 10.77
N GLY A 389 18.76 23.37 11.18
CA GLY A 389 18.61 24.81 10.98
C GLY A 389 17.49 25.48 11.79
N GLY A 390 17.06 24.91 12.94
CA GLY A 390 15.97 25.49 13.73
C GLY A 390 14.57 25.22 13.15
N LEU A 391 14.49 24.30 12.21
CA LEU A 391 13.23 23.85 11.61
C LEU A 391 12.63 22.69 12.40
N VAL A 392 11.31 22.57 12.30
CA VAL A 392 10.52 21.45 12.81
C VAL A 392 9.84 20.79 11.61
N THR A 393 9.98 19.48 11.51
CA THR A 393 9.30 18.69 10.49
C THR A 393 8.19 17.85 11.12
N GLY A 394 7.07 17.73 10.42
CA GLY A 394 5.90 16.97 10.87
C GLY A 394 5.40 15.99 9.82
N SER A 395 4.78 14.95 10.31
CA SER A 395 4.00 14.05 9.47
C SER A 395 2.57 14.00 9.99
N ALA A 396 1.64 14.21 9.07
CA ALA A 396 0.21 14.29 9.34
C ALA A 396 -0.54 13.10 8.78
N ARG A 397 -1.56 12.63 9.51
CA ARG A 397 -2.47 11.55 9.10
C ARG A 397 -3.90 11.94 9.44
N SER A 398 -4.84 11.61 8.56
CA SER A 398 -6.25 11.95 8.71
C SER A 398 -7.11 10.75 9.09
N VAL A 399 -8.36 11.05 9.45
CA VAL A 399 -9.47 10.10 9.57
C VAL A 399 -10.30 10.12 8.29
N HIS A 400 -11.14 9.09 8.11
CA HIS A 400 -12.01 8.99 6.94
C HIS A 400 -12.92 10.22 6.80
N GLY A 401 -12.98 10.76 5.59
CA GLY A 401 -13.86 11.89 5.23
C GLY A 401 -13.31 13.27 5.56
N PHE A 402 -12.15 13.41 6.25
CA PHE A 402 -11.56 14.70 6.56
C PHE A 402 -10.35 15.01 5.67
N ASP A 403 -10.42 16.12 4.93
CA ASP A 403 -9.30 16.59 4.10
C ASP A 403 -8.26 17.32 4.96
N LEU A 404 -7.15 16.59 5.21
CA LEU A 404 -6.05 17.12 6.00
C LEU A 404 -5.12 18.03 5.18
N TYR A 405 -5.07 17.84 3.86
CA TYR A 405 -4.26 18.68 2.99
C TYR A 405 -4.80 20.11 2.96
N ASP A 406 -6.11 20.28 2.77
CA ASP A 406 -6.79 21.58 2.85
C ASP A 406 -6.57 22.28 4.21
N ALA A 407 -6.58 21.48 5.30
CA ALA A 407 -6.28 22.03 6.63
C ALA A 407 -4.84 22.55 6.75
N ILE A 408 -3.86 21.86 6.21
CA ILE A 408 -2.45 22.27 6.20
C ILE A 408 -2.24 23.47 5.28
N GLU A 409 -2.84 23.46 4.09
CA GLU A 409 -2.77 24.55 3.11
C GLU A 409 -3.32 25.86 3.68
N SER A 410 -4.37 25.81 4.51
CA SER A 410 -4.90 26.99 5.21
C SER A 410 -3.90 27.69 6.15
N CYS A 411 -2.80 27.01 6.45
CA CYS A 411 -1.71 27.48 7.28
C CYS A 411 -0.42 27.74 6.49
N SER A 412 -0.48 27.79 5.15
CA SER A 412 0.70 27.85 4.26
C SER A 412 1.66 28.98 4.55
N ASP A 413 1.17 30.16 5.01
CA ASP A 413 1.98 31.31 5.42
C ASP A 413 2.87 31.07 6.65
N LEU A 414 2.61 30.03 7.44
CA LEU A 414 3.43 29.62 8.59
C LEU A 414 4.43 28.51 8.25
N LEU A 415 4.33 27.93 7.05
CA LEU A 415 5.12 26.78 6.62
C LEU A 415 6.26 27.21 5.70
N GLU A 416 7.38 26.50 5.79
CA GLU A 416 8.48 26.60 4.83
C GLU A 416 8.25 25.67 3.64
N ASN A 417 7.64 24.50 3.88
CA ASN A 417 7.30 23.52 2.87
C ASN A 417 6.20 22.57 3.38
N PHE A 418 5.30 22.16 2.48
CA PHE A 418 4.34 21.11 2.75
C PHE A 418 3.97 20.38 1.46
N GLY A 419 3.48 19.14 1.60
CA GLY A 419 3.00 18.34 0.48
C GLY A 419 2.32 17.08 0.97
N GLY A 420 1.51 16.49 0.12
CA GLY A 420 0.77 15.28 0.44
C GLY A 420 -0.57 15.20 -0.26
N HIS A 421 -1.47 14.43 0.34
CA HIS A 421 -2.80 14.15 -0.16
C HIS A 421 -3.82 14.20 1.00
N LEU A 422 -5.09 13.99 0.70
CA LEU A 422 -6.24 14.03 1.59
C LEU A 422 -5.98 13.36 2.96
N TYR A 423 -5.33 12.21 3.02
CA TYR A 423 -5.16 11.41 4.24
C TYR A 423 -3.76 11.43 4.84
N ALA A 424 -2.77 11.94 4.12
CA ALA A 424 -1.39 11.94 4.58
C ALA A 424 -0.62 13.12 4.01
N ALA A 425 0.09 13.85 4.87
CA ALA A 425 0.92 14.97 4.45
C ALA A 425 2.21 15.06 5.26
N GLY A 426 3.23 15.66 4.64
CA GLY A 426 4.44 16.12 5.30
C GLY A 426 4.48 17.63 5.32
N LEU A 427 5.06 18.21 6.37
CA LEU A 427 5.18 19.66 6.50
C LEU A 427 6.44 20.04 7.27
N THR A 428 6.95 21.25 7.00
CA THR A 428 8.11 21.81 7.68
C THR A 428 7.86 23.27 7.98
N LEU A 429 8.22 23.72 9.19
CA LEU A 429 8.03 25.09 9.63
C LEU A 429 9.16 25.51 10.58
N LYS A 430 9.31 26.81 10.83
CA LYS A 430 10.20 27.33 11.88
C LYS A 430 9.65 26.99 13.25
N GLU A 431 10.54 26.63 14.19
CA GLU A 431 10.12 26.27 15.57
C GLU A 431 9.32 27.41 16.25
N GLU A 432 9.62 28.68 15.93
CA GLU A 432 8.88 29.86 16.43
C GLU A 432 7.41 29.91 15.95
N ASN A 433 7.09 29.32 14.79
CA ASN A 433 5.74 29.28 14.22
C ASN A 433 4.90 28.13 14.77
N LEU A 434 5.49 27.17 15.49
CA LEU A 434 4.83 25.93 15.89
C LEU A 434 3.54 26.18 16.69
N THR A 435 3.57 27.09 17.67
CA THR A 435 2.40 27.39 18.48
C THR A 435 1.28 28.01 17.66
N ALA A 436 1.59 29.01 16.83
CA ALA A 436 0.60 29.68 15.98
C ALA A 436 -0.01 28.71 14.95
N PHE A 437 0.81 27.81 14.40
CA PHE A 437 0.34 26.74 13.52
C PHE A 437 -0.63 25.80 14.23
N CYS A 438 -0.28 25.32 15.44
CA CYS A 438 -1.14 24.42 16.21
C CYS A 438 -2.49 25.04 16.56
N GLU A 439 -2.52 26.31 16.94
CA GLU A 439 -3.76 27.04 17.27
C GLU A 439 -4.65 27.19 16.01
N ARG A 440 -4.06 27.60 14.88
CA ARG A 440 -4.80 27.83 13.63
C ARG A 440 -5.37 26.53 13.05
N ILE A 441 -4.56 25.48 12.98
CA ILE A 441 -5.01 24.20 12.41
C ILE A 441 -6.07 23.54 13.28
N GLU A 442 -5.95 23.63 14.61
CA GLU A 442 -6.99 23.14 15.55
C GLU A 442 -8.32 23.88 15.33
N LEU A 443 -8.28 25.21 15.15
CA LEU A 443 -9.47 26.00 14.86
C LEU A 443 -10.11 25.59 13.53
N PHE A 444 -9.30 25.38 12.49
CA PHE A 444 -9.77 24.93 11.19
C PHE A 444 -10.43 23.53 11.26
N ILE A 445 -9.77 22.58 11.93
CA ILE A 445 -10.29 21.22 12.13
C ILE A 445 -11.59 21.28 12.94
N SER A 446 -11.63 22.03 14.03
CA SER A 446 -12.82 22.16 14.89
C SER A 446 -14.05 22.72 14.16
N GLY A 447 -13.83 23.57 13.16
CA GLY A 447 -14.92 24.14 12.35
C GLY A 447 -15.46 23.22 11.25
N ARG A 448 -14.75 22.12 10.92
CA ARG A 448 -15.09 21.25 9.77
C ARG A 448 -15.27 19.79 10.13
N ILE A 449 -14.72 19.33 11.25
CA ILE A 449 -14.90 17.95 11.67
C ILE A 449 -16.31 17.75 12.22
N ILE A 450 -16.98 16.72 11.72
CA ILE A 450 -18.33 16.34 12.18
C ILE A 450 -18.26 15.02 12.96
N PRO A 451 -19.26 14.70 13.82
CA PRO A 451 -19.25 13.48 14.64
C PRO A 451 -19.07 12.19 13.83
N GLU A 452 -19.61 12.15 12.61
CA GLU A 452 -19.50 11.02 11.69
C GLU A 452 -18.05 10.73 11.30
N MET A 453 -17.20 11.76 11.21
CA MET A 453 -15.75 11.64 10.91
C MET A 453 -14.93 11.24 12.15
N GLN A 454 -15.53 11.24 13.33
CA GLN A 454 -14.86 10.88 14.59
C GLN A 454 -15.18 9.44 15.04
N THR A 455 -15.99 8.73 14.29
CA THR A 455 -16.37 7.34 14.59
C THR A 455 -15.83 6.43 13.50
N PRO A 456 -14.96 5.46 13.82
CA PRO A 456 -14.48 4.49 12.83
C PRO A 456 -15.64 3.69 12.25
N VAL A 457 -15.54 3.39 10.96
CA VAL A 457 -16.57 2.63 10.24
C VAL A 457 -16.07 1.23 9.93
N VAL A 458 -16.95 0.24 10.01
CA VAL A 458 -16.77 -1.08 9.43
C VAL A 458 -17.80 -1.24 8.33
N ASP A 459 -17.35 -1.22 7.08
CA ASP A 459 -18.20 -1.52 5.93
C ASP A 459 -18.47 -3.02 5.90
N VAL A 460 -19.75 -3.38 5.94
CA VAL A 460 -20.23 -4.76 5.87
C VAL A 460 -20.70 -5.03 4.45
N ASP A 461 -20.04 -5.94 3.75
CA ASP A 461 -20.37 -6.29 2.36
C ASP A 461 -21.65 -7.15 2.28
N ALA A 462 -21.82 -8.12 3.18
CA ALA A 462 -22.98 -8.98 3.18
C ALA A 462 -23.28 -9.63 4.54
N MET A 463 -24.53 -10.02 4.75
CA MET A 463 -24.92 -10.94 5.83
C MET A 463 -24.58 -12.38 5.43
N LEU A 464 -24.06 -13.18 6.35
CA LEU A 464 -23.67 -14.56 6.07
C LEU A 464 -23.99 -15.46 7.27
N ASN A 465 -24.71 -16.56 7.03
CA ASN A 465 -24.90 -17.60 8.03
C ASN A 465 -23.73 -18.60 8.00
N PHE A 466 -23.32 -19.12 9.13
CA PHE A 466 -22.20 -20.07 9.19
C PHE A 466 -22.42 -21.32 8.35
N SER A 467 -23.68 -21.78 8.22
CA SER A 467 -24.03 -22.91 7.35
C SER A 467 -23.74 -22.70 5.87
N GLN A 468 -23.64 -21.45 5.41
CA GLN A 468 -23.28 -21.11 4.03
C GLN A 468 -21.76 -21.20 3.78
N ILE A 469 -20.94 -21.19 4.84
CA ILE A 469 -19.47 -21.29 4.73
C ILE A 469 -19.05 -22.74 4.41
N THR A 470 -19.46 -23.21 3.24
CA THR A 470 -19.16 -24.56 2.76
C THR A 470 -17.79 -24.61 2.05
N PRO A 471 -17.21 -25.81 1.84
CA PRO A 471 -15.99 -25.95 1.02
C PRO A 471 -16.12 -25.37 -0.39
N LYS A 472 -17.33 -25.42 -0.98
CA LYS A 472 -17.59 -24.80 -2.30
C LYS A 472 -17.55 -23.28 -2.19
N PHE A 473 -18.20 -22.71 -1.17
CA PHE A 473 -18.18 -21.26 -0.91
C PHE A 473 -16.74 -20.76 -0.74
N LEU A 474 -15.95 -21.40 0.11
CA LEU A 474 -14.55 -21.03 0.38
C LEU A 474 -13.68 -21.11 -0.87
N ARG A 475 -13.83 -22.16 -1.68
CA ARG A 475 -13.08 -22.30 -2.94
C ARG A 475 -13.39 -21.18 -3.92
N ILE A 476 -14.64 -20.72 -3.99
CA ILE A 476 -15.01 -19.61 -4.88
C ILE A 476 -14.56 -18.28 -4.28
N LEU A 477 -14.75 -18.06 -2.98
CA LEU A 477 -14.28 -16.87 -2.29
C LEU A 477 -12.76 -16.67 -2.47
N LYS A 478 -11.99 -17.75 -2.46
CA LYS A 478 -10.54 -17.70 -2.73
C LYS A 478 -10.20 -17.15 -4.12
N GLN A 479 -11.07 -17.33 -5.12
CA GLN A 479 -10.87 -16.80 -6.48
C GLN A 479 -11.09 -15.28 -6.58
N PHE A 480 -11.65 -14.64 -5.54
CA PHE A 480 -11.70 -13.17 -5.47
C PHE A 480 -10.32 -12.54 -5.24
N GLN A 481 -9.36 -13.31 -4.74
CA GLN A 481 -7.97 -12.84 -4.59
C GLN A 481 -7.33 -12.53 -5.96
N PRO A 482 -6.31 -11.64 -5.99
CA PRO A 482 -5.71 -10.94 -4.86
C PRO A 482 -6.61 -9.82 -4.31
N PHE A 483 -6.64 -9.67 -2.97
CA PHE A 483 -7.32 -8.58 -2.31
C PHE A 483 -6.41 -7.36 -2.16
N GLY A 484 -6.99 -6.17 -2.16
CA GLY A 484 -6.30 -4.89 -2.02
C GLY A 484 -7.27 -3.73 -2.21
N PRO A 485 -6.80 -2.48 -2.33
CA PRO A 485 -7.66 -1.34 -2.65
C PRO A 485 -8.51 -1.63 -3.90
N GLY A 486 -9.75 -1.16 -3.94
CA GLY A 486 -10.69 -1.44 -5.03
C GLY A 486 -11.24 -2.89 -5.08
N ASN A 487 -10.54 -3.87 -4.50
CA ASN A 487 -10.99 -5.25 -4.34
C ASN A 487 -10.71 -5.76 -2.91
N GLY A 488 -11.32 -5.11 -1.90
CA GLY A 488 -11.12 -5.45 -0.50
C GLY A 488 -11.54 -6.88 -0.15
N ALA A 489 -10.87 -7.48 0.85
CA ALA A 489 -11.32 -8.74 1.43
C ALA A 489 -12.74 -8.55 2.01
N PRO A 490 -13.72 -9.36 1.61
CA PRO A 490 -15.10 -9.18 2.05
C PRO A 490 -15.24 -9.21 3.57
N VAL A 491 -16.08 -8.32 4.08
CA VAL A 491 -16.48 -8.26 5.49
C VAL A 491 -17.91 -8.75 5.60
N PHE A 492 -18.08 -9.84 6.31
CA PHE A 492 -19.38 -10.45 6.57
C PHE A 492 -19.87 -10.10 7.97
N LEU A 493 -21.19 -10.03 8.13
CA LEU A 493 -21.88 -9.93 9.41
C LEU A 493 -22.65 -11.22 9.67
N THR A 494 -22.41 -11.82 10.82
CA THR A 494 -23.28 -12.88 11.38
C THR A 494 -23.80 -12.42 12.72
N GLU A 495 -25.11 -12.45 12.87
CA GLU A 495 -25.78 -12.08 14.11
C GLU A 495 -26.05 -13.31 14.97
N ASN A 496 -26.21 -13.07 16.27
CA ASN A 496 -26.63 -14.04 17.25
C ASN A 496 -25.72 -15.29 17.28
N VAL A 497 -24.44 -15.08 17.48
CA VAL A 497 -23.45 -16.15 17.59
C VAL A 497 -22.94 -16.29 19.02
N TYR A 498 -22.54 -17.49 19.38
CA TYR A 498 -22.03 -17.86 20.69
C TYR A 498 -20.65 -18.50 20.58
N ASP A 499 -19.84 -18.38 21.62
CA ASP A 499 -18.67 -19.27 21.75
C ASP A 499 -19.08 -20.63 22.31
N ASN A 500 -18.52 -21.71 21.79
CA ASN A 500 -18.84 -23.07 22.25
C ASN A 500 -18.22 -23.44 23.61
N GLY A 501 -17.68 -22.45 24.35
CA GLY A 501 -17.02 -22.63 25.65
C GLY A 501 -15.49 -22.79 25.59
N ASN A 502 -14.89 -22.84 24.38
CA ASN A 502 -13.45 -22.98 24.17
C ASN A 502 -12.71 -21.64 24.00
N GLY A 503 -13.43 -20.52 24.08
CA GLY A 503 -12.88 -19.17 23.98
C GLY A 503 -11.83 -18.90 25.04
N ARG A 504 -10.72 -18.27 24.62
CA ARG A 504 -9.62 -17.91 25.52
C ARG A 504 -8.90 -16.63 25.10
N LYS A 505 -8.34 -15.95 26.10
CA LYS A 505 -7.40 -14.83 25.87
C LYS A 505 -6.08 -15.37 25.35
N VAL A 506 -5.52 -14.71 24.33
CA VAL A 506 -4.25 -15.05 23.69
C VAL A 506 -3.39 -13.81 23.46
N GLY A 507 -2.11 -14.01 23.10
CA GLY A 507 -1.11 -12.95 22.99
C GLY A 507 -0.33 -12.75 24.28
N ALA A 508 0.83 -12.07 24.22
CA ALA A 508 1.76 -11.93 25.35
C ALA A 508 1.11 -11.26 26.57
N GLU A 509 0.18 -10.32 26.35
CA GLU A 509 -0.54 -9.59 27.40
C GLU A 509 -2.01 -10.02 27.52
N GLY A 510 -2.41 -11.12 26.84
CA GLY A 510 -3.80 -11.57 26.84
C GLY A 510 -4.80 -10.60 26.19
N GLY A 511 -4.34 -9.70 25.34
CA GLY A 511 -5.15 -8.66 24.71
C GLY A 511 -6.05 -9.14 23.57
N HIS A 512 -5.90 -10.37 23.09
CA HIS A 512 -6.64 -10.93 21.95
C HIS A 512 -7.54 -12.09 22.40
N LEU A 513 -8.54 -12.44 21.58
CA LEU A 513 -9.41 -13.58 21.82
C LEU A 513 -9.23 -14.61 20.70
N LYS A 514 -9.11 -15.87 21.07
CA LYS A 514 -9.32 -17.01 20.18
C LYS A 514 -10.61 -17.69 20.58
N LEU A 515 -11.55 -17.80 19.62
CA LEU A 515 -12.92 -18.25 19.84
C LEU A 515 -13.24 -19.43 18.90
N GLU A 516 -14.21 -20.22 19.30
CA GLU A 516 -14.87 -21.24 18.46
C GLU A 516 -16.36 -20.88 18.38
N LEU A 517 -16.71 -20.16 17.34
CA LEU A 517 -18.05 -19.57 17.20
C LEU A 517 -19.04 -20.56 16.61
N ILE A 518 -20.26 -20.56 17.17
CA ILE A 518 -21.42 -21.32 16.72
C ILE A 518 -22.60 -20.38 16.52
N GLN A 519 -23.53 -20.77 15.66
CA GLN A 519 -24.80 -20.08 15.46
C GLN A 519 -25.93 -20.96 16.01
N GLU A 520 -26.88 -20.39 16.72
CA GLU A 520 -27.97 -21.14 17.38
C GLU A 520 -28.74 -22.06 16.41
N SER A 521 -29.00 -21.58 15.20
CA SER A 521 -29.66 -22.35 14.14
C SER A 521 -28.85 -23.58 13.67
N HIS A 522 -27.54 -23.63 13.94
CA HIS A 522 -26.63 -24.69 13.49
C HIS A 522 -25.54 -24.96 14.56
N PRO A 523 -25.90 -25.47 15.74
CA PRO A 523 -25.01 -25.57 16.89
C PRO A 523 -23.85 -26.56 16.72
N TYR A 524 -23.93 -27.46 15.74
CA TYR A 524 -22.87 -28.41 15.41
C TYR A 524 -21.85 -27.87 14.39
N HIS A 525 -22.11 -26.69 13.78
CA HIS A 525 -21.21 -26.06 12.84
C HIS A 525 -20.43 -24.94 13.54
N HIS A 526 -19.21 -25.26 13.97
CA HIS A 526 -18.34 -24.31 14.66
C HIS A 526 -17.20 -23.84 13.75
N ILE A 527 -16.84 -22.59 13.88
CA ILE A 527 -15.78 -21.97 13.09
C ILE A 527 -14.82 -21.25 14.02
N SER A 528 -13.51 -21.54 13.85
CA SER A 528 -12.45 -20.86 14.61
C SER A 528 -12.39 -19.37 14.24
N ALA A 529 -12.25 -18.51 15.25
CA ALA A 529 -12.13 -17.08 15.08
C ALA A 529 -10.99 -16.49 15.90
N ILE A 530 -10.38 -15.43 15.37
CA ILE A 530 -9.36 -14.61 16.05
C ILE A 530 -9.83 -13.15 16.10
N ALA A 531 -9.86 -12.56 17.29
CA ALA A 531 -10.25 -11.18 17.53
C ALA A 531 -9.09 -10.43 18.20
N PHE A 532 -8.42 -9.56 17.45
CA PHE A 532 -7.28 -8.81 17.95
C PHE A 532 -7.74 -7.59 18.77
N ASN A 533 -7.10 -7.37 19.94
CA ASN A 533 -7.35 -6.25 20.86
C ASN A 533 -8.81 -6.17 21.39
N MET A 534 -9.49 -7.33 21.46
CA MET A 534 -10.90 -7.43 21.87
C MET A 534 -11.08 -8.24 23.15
N ALA A 535 -10.06 -8.37 23.99
CA ALA A 535 -10.14 -9.11 25.25
C ALA A 535 -11.19 -8.58 26.23
N GLY A 536 -11.66 -7.33 26.05
CA GLY A 536 -12.72 -6.73 26.86
C GLY A 536 -14.08 -7.46 26.78
N PHE A 537 -14.34 -8.14 25.64
CA PHE A 537 -15.58 -8.93 25.45
C PHE A 537 -15.55 -10.31 26.12
N PHE A 538 -14.40 -10.70 26.70
CA PHE A 538 -14.20 -12.08 27.18
C PHE A 538 -15.21 -12.51 28.25
N ASP A 539 -15.51 -11.64 29.20
CA ASP A 539 -16.39 -12.00 30.32
C ASP A 539 -17.84 -12.16 29.86
N HIS A 540 -18.30 -11.33 28.92
CA HIS A 540 -19.62 -11.45 28.28
C HIS A 540 -19.74 -12.77 27.50
N ILE A 541 -18.74 -13.09 26.67
CA ILE A 541 -18.68 -14.32 25.87
C ILE A 541 -18.61 -15.56 26.79
N LYS A 542 -17.80 -15.52 27.83
CA LYS A 542 -17.65 -16.62 28.78
C LYS A 542 -18.91 -16.89 29.60
N ALA A 543 -19.73 -15.88 29.82
CA ALA A 543 -21.03 -16.03 30.45
C ALA A 543 -22.05 -16.75 29.54
N GLY A 544 -21.70 -17.02 28.28
CA GLY A 544 -22.59 -17.69 27.31
C GLY A 544 -23.54 -16.73 26.61
N ASN A 545 -23.30 -15.42 26.69
CA ASN A 545 -24.15 -14.41 26.07
C ASN A 545 -23.87 -14.29 24.55
N PRO A 546 -24.92 -14.00 23.74
CA PRO A 546 -24.77 -13.83 22.29
C PRO A 546 -24.01 -12.57 21.94
N ILE A 547 -23.33 -12.64 20.79
CA ILE A 547 -22.66 -11.51 20.16
C ILE A 547 -23.01 -11.44 18.67
N ASP A 548 -22.94 -10.24 18.11
CA ASP A 548 -22.92 -10.04 16.67
C ASP A 548 -21.47 -9.78 16.23
N VAL A 549 -21.07 -10.39 15.11
CA VAL A 549 -19.65 -10.32 14.66
C VAL A 549 -19.51 -9.88 13.22
N CYS A 550 -18.64 -8.90 12.99
CA CYS A 550 -18.14 -8.53 11.67
C CYS A 550 -16.77 -9.17 11.45
N TYR A 551 -16.58 -9.86 10.34
CA TYR A 551 -15.35 -10.62 10.09
C TYR A 551 -15.02 -10.77 8.60
N SER A 552 -13.76 -11.03 8.30
CA SER A 552 -13.32 -11.59 7.01
C SER A 552 -12.94 -13.06 7.21
N ILE A 553 -13.13 -13.87 6.17
CA ILE A 553 -12.75 -15.28 6.16
C ILE A 553 -11.32 -15.37 5.61
N VAL A 554 -10.42 -15.99 6.37
CA VAL A 554 -9.00 -16.15 5.99
C VAL A 554 -8.59 -17.62 6.08
N GLU A 555 -7.60 -18.01 5.28
CA GLU A 555 -6.87 -19.27 5.47
C GLU A 555 -5.68 -19.02 6.39
N ASN A 556 -5.60 -19.76 7.47
CA ASN A 556 -4.46 -19.74 8.39
C ASN A 556 -3.62 -21.00 8.16
N TYR A 557 -2.41 -20.81 7.66
CA TYR A 557 -1.44 -21.89 7.49
C TYR A 557 -0.65 -22.08 8.78
N TYR A 558 -0.78 -23.25 9.37
CA TYR A 558 -0.04 -23.60 10.57
C TYR A 558 0.47 -25.03 10.47
N ARG A 559 1.78 -25.22 10.54
CA ARG A 559 2.46 -26.53 10.44
C ARG A 559 2.06 -27.31 9.18
N GLY A 560 1.99 -26.61 8.03
CA GLY A 560 1.67 -27.22 6.74
C GLY A 560 0.19 -27.55 6.53
N THR A 561 -0.71 -27.17 7.47
CA THR A 561 -2.16 -27.37 7.33
C THR A 561 -2.88 -26.02 7.18
N ALA A 562 -3.67 -25.91 6.12
CA ALA A 562 -4.56 -24.77 5.90
C ALA A 562 -5.84 -24.95 6.71
N ASN A 563 -6.18 -23.99 7.56
CA ASN A 563 -7.41 -23.98 8.33
C ASN A 563 -8.19 -22.70 8.04
N THR A 564 -9.49 -22.83 7.81
CA THR A 564 -10.39 -21.68 7.71
C THR A 564 -10.54 -21.01 9.06
N GLN A 565 -10.35 -19.70 9.12
CA GLN A 565 -10.50 -18.92 10.34
C GLN A 565 -11.23 -17.60 10.05
N LEU A 566 -12.08 -17.16 10.96
CA LEU A 566 -12.69 -15.84 10.93
C LEU A 566 -11.71 -14.84 11.57
N ARG A 567 -11.33 -13.82 10.82
CA ARG A 567 -10.59 -12.67 11.36
C ARG A 567 -11.59 -11.59 11.73
N VAL A 568 -11.92 -11.52 13.00
CA VAL A 568 -12.91 -10.58 13.52
C VAL A 568 -12.40 -9.14 13.35
N LYS A 569 -13.24 -8.30 12.75
CA LYS A 569 -12.99 -6.85 12.56
C LYS A 569 -13.60 -6.04 13.69
N ASP A 570 -14.74 -6.49 14.17
CA ASP A 570 -15.46 -5.91 15.32
C ASP A 570 -16.50 -6.87 15.85
N MET A 571 -16.94 -6.68 17.10
CA MET A 571 -18.05 -7.43 17.70
C MET A 571 -18.88 -6.52 18.61
N ARG A 572 -20.15 -6.87 18.78
CA ARG A 572 -21.07 -6.20 19.68
C ARG A 572 -21.73 -7.18 20.62
N GLU A 573 -21.90 -6.76 21.85
CA GLU A 573 -22.72 -7.47 22.82
C GLU A 573 -24.18 -7.34 22.37
N ARG A 574 -24.90 -8.44 22.48
CA ARG A 574 -26.34 -8.47 22.24
C ARG A 574 -26.98 -8.78 23.58
N ASP A 575 -27.82 -7.87 24.07
CA ASP A 575 -28.62 -8.14 25.23
C ASP A 575 -29.66 -9.22 24.88
N GLU A 576 -29.83 -10.20 25.74
CA GLU A 576 -30.94 -11.14 25.59
C GLU A 576 -32.25 -10.33 25.47
N MET A 577 -32.98 -10.50 24.37
CA MET A 577 -34.37 -10.02 24.34
C MET A 577 -35.13 -10.79 25.40
N ILE A 578 -35.39 -10.13 26.55
CA ILE A 578 -36.28 -10.61 27.61
C ILE A 578 -37.68 -10.71 27.08
#